data_7905bbbefa20d22b52f2075589606fe3
#
_entry.id   7905bbbefa20d22b52f2075589606fe3
#
_cell.length_a   1.000
_cell.length_b   1.000
_cell.length_c   1.000
_cell.angle_alpha   90.00
_cell.angle_beta   90.00
_cell.angle_gamma   90.00
#
_symmetry.space_group_name_H-M   'P 1'
#
loop_
_entity.id
_entity.type
_entity.pdbx_description
1 polymer ?
#
loop_
_entity_poly.entity_id
_entity_poly.type
_entity_poly.pdbx_seq_one_letter_code
_entity_poly.pdbx_strand_id
1 'polypeptide(L)'
;MSNEHGVPAPTLASRIHGCLLGGALGDALGDSVEAGPTAGTRGPSSQAGVGGFDDLSGVARFGDDTQLTLYTVDGLVEALEWANSGVGADVNACLWLAYLRWLASQGEEAPPSAPVPQPRWIDGHEVLRQRRHPEKDCITGLASGEMGTSFRPVNPEAKGVGTVMRSAPFGLVPHIASDAVYKLSSDAASLTHGHPSARQSAGIFSLLIHRLVSGAALADAAAEVTADAGALPDAAPELRERLEAALRLADKREAGPERPVQVLGEGRLAEEALAVALYAVLSTAPAEGEEKQPDRHFRDAVALAVKHGGASGTIGSLAGNILGALYGEDCLPAPWLAALEAPEVVRGMADQLVKVTTGEG
;
A
#
# COMPACT_ATOMS: atom_id res chain seq x y z
N MET A 1 -29.39 31.33 8.54
CA MET A 1 -27.95 31.19 8.84
C MET A 1 -27.75 29.78 9.36
N SER A 2 -27.52 28.85 8.46
CA SER A 2 -27.35 27.42 8.76
C SER A 2 -25.88 27.23 9.15
N ASN A 3 -25.61 26.77 10.38
CA ASN A 3 -24.28 26.36 10.83
C ASN A 3 -23.88 25.08 10.04
N GLU A 4 -23.11 25.23 8.99
CA GLU A 4 -22.32 24.14 8.42
C GLU A 4 -21.12 23.88 9.37
N HIS A 5 -21.32 23.05 10.36
CA HIS A 5 -20.22 22.44 11.08
C HIS A 5 -19.70 21.29 10.22
N GLY A 6 -18.94 21.64 9.19
CA GLY A 6 -18.18 20.67 8.43
C GLY A 6 -17.16 19.99 9.36
N VAL A 7 -17.10 18.67 9.37
CA VAL A 7 -16.03 17.91 10.04
C VAL A 7 -14.69 18.44 9.50
N PRO A 8 -13.76 18.87 10.37
CA PRO A 8 -12.47 19.39 9.90
C PRO A 8 -11.72 18.35 9.09
N ALA A 9 -10.99 18.80 8.07
CA ALA A 9 -10.17 17.88 7.27
C ALA A 9 -9.13 17.17 8.16
N PRO A 10 -8.85 15.88 7.93
CA PRO A 10 -7.86 15.13 8.70
C PRO A 10 -6.47 15.79 8.61
N THR A 11 -5.75 15.80 9.73
CA THR A 11 -4.35 16.26 9.78
C THR A 11 -3.44 15.33 8.98
N LEU A 12 -2.24 15.79 8.61
CA LEU A 12 -1.23 14.94 7.97
C LEU A 12 -0.90 13.72 8.85
N ALA A 13 -0.72 13.92 10.16
CA ALA A 13 -0.47 12.83 11.10
C ALA A 13 -1.59 11.78 11.06
N SER A 14 -2.86 12.22 11.13
CA SER A 14 -4.01 11.32 11.03
C SER A 14 -4.04 10.55 9.69
N ARG A 15 -3.65 11.19 8.58
CA ARG A 15 -3.58 10.55 7.26
C ARG A 15 -2.44 9.53 7.18
N ILE A 16 -1.27 9.81 7.78
CA ILE A 16 -0.15 8.87 7.86
C ILE A 16 -0.56 7.63 8.67
N HIS A 17 -1.12 7.82 9.88
CA HIS A 17 -1.62 6.72 10.69
C HIS A 17 -2.74 5.94 9.98
N GLY A 18 -3.70 6.66 9.41
CA GLY A 18 -4.82 6.06 8.67
C GLY A 18 -4.34 5.22 7.49
N CYS A 19 -3.39 5.73 6.71
CA CYS A 19 -2.82 5.02 5.56
C CYS A 19 -2.13 3.72 5.98
N LEU A 20 -1.21 3.77 6.94
CA LEU A 20 -0.43 2.60 7.36
C LEU A 20 -1.28 1.55 8.10
N LEU A 21 -2.12 1.97 9.04
CA LEU A 21 -3.04 1.08 9.74
C LEU A 21 -4.13 0.53 8.81
N GLY A 22 -4.66 1.37 7.91
CA GLY A 22 -5.64 0.95 6.92
C GLY A 22 -5.10 -0.11 5.98
N GLY A 23 -3.85 0.05 5.53
CA GLY A 23 -3.15 -0.95 4.74
C GLY A 23 -2.97 -2.27 5.49
N ALA A 24 -2.54 -2.21 6.76
CA ALA A 24 -2.37 -3.40 7.61
C ALA A 24 -3.69 -4.14 7.87
N LEU A 25 -4.81 -3.41 8.03
CA LEU A 25 -6.14 -4.01 8.16
C LEU A 25 -6.59 -4.70 6.86
N GLY A 26 -6.35 -4.06 5.72
CA GLY A 26 -6.68 -4.62 4.41
C GLY A 26 -5.87 -5.86 4.08
N ASP A 27 -4.57 -5.84 4.35
CA ASP A 27 -3.65 -6.97 4.24
C ASP A 27 -4.12 -8.15 5.11
N ALA A 28 -4.34 -7.93 6.41
CA ALA A 28 -4.78 -8.95 7.35
C ALA A 28 -6.14 -9.58 6.97
N LEU A 29 -7.07 -8.80 6.42
CA LEU A 29 -8.35 -9.33 5.93
C LEU A 29 -8.14 -10.17 4.67
N GLY A 30 -7.30 -9.71 3.73
CA GLY A 30 -7.00 -10.42 2.50
C GLY A 30 -6.26 -11.74 2.75
N ASP A 31 -5.24 -11.75 3.62
CA ASP A 31 -4.51 -12.95 4.02
C ASP A 31 -5.46 -14.00 4.65
N SER A 32 -6.44 -13.57 5.45
CA SER A 32 -7.45 -14.46 6.02
C SER A 32 -8.33 -15.11 4.95
N VAL A 33 -8.58 -14.44 3.84
CA VAL A 33 -9.36 -14.98 2.70
C VAL A 33 -8.52 -15.98 1.91
N GLU A 34 -7.24 -15.71 1.68
CA GLU A 34 -6.31 -16.59 0.97
C GLU A 34 -6.03 -17.89 1.73
N ALA A 35 -5.91 -17.81 3.06
CA ALA A 35 -5.68 -18.98 3.92
C ALA A 35 -6.84 -19.99 3.93
N GLY A 36 -8.04 -19.56 3.55
CA GLY A 36 -9.24 -20.41 3.49
C GLY A 36 -9.72 -20.97 4.84
N PRO A 37 -10.74 -21.85 4.86
CA PRO A 37 -11.40 -22.31 6.10
C PRO A 37 -10.56 -23.19 7.03
N THR A 38 -9.36 -23.59 6.63
CA THR A 38 -8.53 -24.56 7.38
C THR A 38 -7.62 -23.94 8.44
N ALA A 39 -7.51 -22.63 8.51
CA ALA A 39 -6.61 -21.92 9.42
C ALA A 39 -7.19 -21.59 10.81
N GLY A 40 -8.32 -22.20 11.20
CA GLY A 40 -8.93 -21.97 12.52
C GLY A 40 -9.67 -20.63 12.69
N THR A 41 -9.64 -19.80 11.67
CA THR A 41 -10.47 -18.61 11.52
C THR A 41 -11.59 -18.93 10.54
N ARG A 42 -12.85 -18.70 10.91
CA ARG A 42 -13.93 -18.72 9.94
C ARG A 42 -13.74 -17.50 9.04
N GLY A 43 -13.10 -17.71 7.89
CA GLY A 43 -13.14 -16.71 6.83
C GLY A 43 -14.58 -16.37 6.46
N PRO A 44 -14.85 -15.19 5.90
CA PRO A 44 -16.19 -14.81 5.50
C PRO A 44 -16.80 -15.90 4.62
N SER A 45 -17.93 -16.48 5.04
CA SER A 45 -18.61 -17.51 4.26
C SER A 45 -18.98 -16.93 2.90
N SER A 46 -18.72 -17.69 1.83
CA SER A 46 -18.96 -17.29 0.43
C SER A 46 -20.42 -16.95 0.08
N GLN A 47 -21.34 -16.95 1.05
CA GLN A 47 -22.77 -16.67 0.87
C GLN A 47 -23.34 -15.58 1.81
N ALA A 48 -22.62 -15.15 2.87
CA ALA A 48 -22.99 -13.97 3.64
C ALA A 48 -22.16 -12.78 3.11
N GLY A 49 -22.77 -11.62 2.98
CA GLY A 49 -22.04 -10.39 2.64
C GLY A 49 -20.82 -10.29 3.55
N VAL A 50 -19.67 -9.80 3.01
CA VAL A 50 -18.43 -9.73 3.77
C VAL A 50 -18.66 -8.90 5.01
N GLY A 51 -18.83 -9.57 6.16
CA GLY A 51 -19.01 -8.95 7.47
C GLY A 51 -17.69 -8.36 8.04
N GLY A 52 -16.62 -8.37 7.27
CA GLY A 52 -15.30 -7.94 7.75
C GLY A 52 -14.81 -8.82 8.90
N PHE A 53 -14.07 -8.22 9.82
CA PHE A 53 -13.56 -8.92 11.01
C PHE A 53 -14.61 -9.20 12.09
N ASP A 54 -15.85 -8.76 11.93
CA ASP A 54 -16.93 -9.02 12.90
C ASP A 54 -17.19 -10.53 13.04
N ASP A 55 -16.84 -11.32 12.00
CA ASP A 55 -16.95 -12.78 11.99
C ASP A 55 -15.63 -13.51 12.30
N LEU A 56 -14.50 -12.77 12.53
CA LEU A 56 -13.21 -13.37 12.84
C LEU A 56 -13.10 -13.63 14.36
N SER A 57 -13.07 -14.90 14.74
CA SER A 57 -12.69 -15.30 16.10
C SER A 57 -11.15 -15.37 16.17
N GLY A 58 -10.48 -14.30 16.61
CA GLY A 58 -9.04 -14.33 16.81
C GLY A 58 -8.31 -13.05 16.39
N VAL A 59 -6.99 -13.13 16.34
CA VAL A 59 -6.09 -12.04 15.95
C VAL A 59 -5.98 -11.98 14.43
N ALA A 60 -6.26 -10.82 13.85
CA ALA A 60 -6.07 -10.54 12.42
C ALA A 60 -4.58 -10.32 12.14
N ARG A 61 -3.95 -11.25 11.45
CA ARG A 61 -2.52 -11.23 11.17
C ARG A 61 -2.26 -10.59 9.82
N PHE A 62 -1.37 -9.62 9.77
CA PHE A 62 -0.93 -9.02 8.51
C PHE A 62 0.18 -9.86 7.85
N GLY A 63 0.30 -9.75 6.54
CA GLY A 63 1.26 -10.45 5.67
C GLY A 63 2.59 -9.71 5.46
N ASP A 64 3.30 -10.07 4.41
CA ASP A 64 4.53 -9.41 3.97
C ASP A 64 4.27 -8.03 3.36
N ASP A 65 3.07 -7.74 2.87
CA ASP A 65 2.64 -6.42 2.41
C ASP A 65 2.88 -5.36 3.49
N THR A 66 2.36 -5.60 4.69
CA THR A 66 2.55 -4.71 5.83
C THR A 66 4.00 -4.70 6.29
N GLN A 67 4.66 -5.86 6.40
CA GLN A 67 6.06 -5.92 6.80
C GLN A 67 6.92 -5.04 5.87
N LEU A 68 6.88 -5.24 4.55
CA LEU A 68 7.67 -4.46 3.60
C LEU A 68 7.27 -2.98 3.55
N THR A 69 5.99 -2.66 3.76
CA THR A 69 5.55 -1.27 3.92
C THR A 69 6.23 -0.60 5.11
N LEU A 70 6.29 -1.27 6.26
CA LEU A 70 6.95 -0.71 7.44
C LEU A 70 8.46 -0.59 7.27
N TYR A 71 9.14 -1.55 6.60
CA TYR A 71 10.54 -1.41 6.24
C TYR A 71 10.79 -0.32 5.20
N THR A 72 9.82 -0.03 4.31
CA THR A 72 9.88 1.15 3.44
C THR A 72 9.81 2.44 4.25
N VAL A 73 8.91 2.51 5.24
CA VAL A 73 8.86 3.66 6.17
C VAL A 73 10.19 3.83 6.88
N ASP A 74 10.79 2.75 7.40
CA ASP A 74 12.07 2.83 8.12
C ASP A 74 13.20 3.35 7.25
N GLY A 75 13.31 2.88 5.99
CA GLY A 75 14.31 3.40 5.05
C GLY A 75 14.08 4.88 4.69
N LEU A 76 12.83 5.30 4.53
CA LEU A 76 12.49 6.72 4.32
C LEU A 76 12.80 7.58 5.55
N VAL A 77 12.48 7.09 6.75
CA VAL A 77 12.81 7.77 8.01
C VAL A 77 14.32 7.96 8.11
N GLU A 78 15.12 6.93 7.84
CA GLU A 78 16.58 7.04 7.85
C GLU A 78 17.08 8.11 6.86
N ALA A 79 16.58 8.11 5.63
CA ALA A 79 16.97 9.11 4.63
C ALA A 79 16.58 10.54 5.05
N LEU A 80 15.40 10.72 5.63
CA LEU A 80 14.91 12.00 6.12
C LEU A 80 15.65 12.47 7.38
N GLU A 81 16.05 11.58 8.28
CA GLU A 81 16.92 11.90 9.43
C GLU A 81 18.24 12.50 8.97
N TRP A 82 18.91 11.90 7.95
CA TRP A 82 20.11 12.45 7.34
C TRP A 82 19.87 13.82 6.70
N ALA A 83 18.79 13.93 5.90
CA ALA A 83 18.45 15.19 5.25
C ALA A 83 18.17 16.31 6.29
N ASN A 84 17.45 16.02 7.36
CA ASN A 84 17.16 16.97 8.44
C ASN A 84 18.41 17.36 9.22
N SER A 85 19.45 16.50 9.25
CA SER A 85 20.76 16.83 9.82
C SER A 85 21.68 17.61 8.88
N GLY A 86 21.21 17.94 7.65
CA GLY A 86 21.96 18.65 6.64
C GLY A 86 22.91 17.76 5.83
N VAL A 87 22.76 16.46 5.90
CA VAL A 87 23.56 15.47 5.15
C VAL A 87 22.73 14.88 4.02
N GLY A 88 23.24 14.92 2.78
CA GLY A 88 22.59 14.24 1.66
C GLY A 88 22.64 12.73 1.83
N ALA A 89 21.49 12.04 1.65
CA ALA A 89 21.41 10.60 1.67
C ALA A 89 20.91 10.07 0.32
N ASP A 90 21.41 8.91 -0.08
CA ASP A 90 20.80 8.13 -1.15
C ASP A 90 19.61 7.37 -0.59
N VAL A 91 18.41 7.80 -0.96
CA VAL A 91 17.16 7.19 -0.47
C VAL A 91 17.09 5.71 -0.85
N ASN A 92 17.52 5.34 -2.08
CA ASN A 92 17.51 3.94 -2.49
C ASN A 92 18.49 3.08 -1.69
N ALA A 93 19.63 3.64 -1.29
CA ALA A 93 20.56 2.92 -0.41
C ALA A 93 19.97 2.68 0.97
N CYS A 94 19.31 3.69 1.58
CA CYS A 94 18.61 3.53 2.86
C CYS A 94 17.51 2.46 2.76
N LEU A 95 16.70 2.49 1.70
CA LEU A 95 15.66 1.51 1.45
C LEU A 95 16.24 0.10 1.23
N TRP A 96 17.31 -0.01 0.46
CA TRP A 96 17.96 -1.30 0.23
C TRP A 96 18.48 -1.92 1.54
N LEU A 97 19.12 -1.11 2.40
CA LEU A 97 19.56 -1.55 3.72
C LEU A 97 18.37 -1.98 4.61
N ALA A 98 17.27 -1.24 4.58
CA ALA A 98 16.06 -1.64 5.29
C ALA A 98 15.51 -2.99 4.78
N TYR A 99 15.44 -3.18 3.47
CA TYR A 99 14.97 -4.43 2.88
C TYR A 99 15.92 -5.61 3.10
N LEU A 100 17.23 -5.40 3.21
CA LEU A 100 18.16 -6.45 3.62
C LEU A 100 17.93 -6.89 5.08
N ARG A 101 17.54 -5.97 5.98
CA ARG A 101 17.10 -6.35 7.34
C ARG A 101 15.82 -7.18 7.32
N TRP A 102 14.84 -6.77 6.49
CA TRP A 102 13.64 -7.57 6.29
C TRP A 102 13.98 -8.96 5.72
N LEU A 103 14.84 -9.07 4.71
CA LEU A 103 15.28 -10.34 4.12
C LEU A 103 15.84 -11.27 5.22
N ALA A 104 16.73 -10.75 6.05
CA ALA A 104 17.30 -11.50 7.17
C ALA A 104 16.23 -11.94 8.19
N SER A 105 15.20 -11.11 8.43
CA SER A 105 14.07 -11.45 9.30
C SER A 105 13.23 -12.61 8.75
N GLN A 106 13.23 -12.80 7.41
CA GLN A 106 12.56 -13.92 6.73
C GLN A 106 13.39 -15.23 6.77
N GLY A 107 14.58 -15.22 7.39
CA GLY A 107 15.49 -16.35 7.44
C GLY A 107 16.28 -16.58 6.16
N GLU A 108 16.36 -15.57 5.30
CA GLU A 108 17.15 -15.59 4.06
C GLU A 108 18.44 -14.78 4.24
N GLU A 109 19.49 -15.15 3.55
CA GLU A 109 20.79 -14.49 3.64
C GLU A 109 21.16 -13.84 2.30
N ALA A 110 21.61 -12.60 2.36
CA ALA A 110 22.29 -11.98 1.23
C ALA A 110 23.73 -12.50 1.12
N PRO A 111 24.36 -12.48 -0.08
CA PRO A 111 25.73 -12.94 -0.23
C PRO A 111 26.70 -12.08 0.59
N PRO A 112 27.89 -12.60 0.95
CA PRO A 112 28.89 -11.87 1.76
C PRO A 112 29.38 -10.55 1.14
N SER A 113 29.14 -10.31 -0.15
CA SER A 113 29.45 -9.06 -0.84
C SER A 113 28.42 -7.95 -0.54
N ALA A 114 27.24 -8.30 -0.07
CA ALA A 114 26.23 -7.32 0.33
C ALA A 114 26.63 -6.63 1.65
N PRO A 115 26.23 -5.38 1.87
CA PRO A 115 26.48 -4.69 3.14
C PRO A 115 25.67 -5.35 4.26
N VAL A 116 26.22 -5.31 5.48
CA VAL A 116 25.50 -5.71 6.69
C VAL A 116 24.91 -4.45 7.32
N PRO A 117 23.58 -4.25 7.24
CA PRO A 117 22.95 -3.05 7.78
C PRO A 117 22.93 -3.06 9.30
N GLN A 118 23.02 -1.87 9.91
CA GLN A 118 22.85 -1.72 11.34
C GLN A 118 21.38 -1.90 11.73
N PRO A 119 21.10 -2.54 12.88
CA PRO A 119 19.72 -2.70 13.35
C PRO A 119 19.12 -1.33 13.72
N ARG A 120 17.82 -1.20 13.49
CA ARG A 120 17.02 -0.03 13.84
C ARG A 120 15.86 -0.43 14.75
N TRP A 121 15.06 0.54 15.20
CA TRP A 121 13.93 0.30 16.11
C TRP A 121 12.98 -0.82 15.62
N ILE A 122 12.69 -0.84 14.32
CA ILE A 122 11.79 -1.81 13.70
C ILE A 122 12.25 -3.27 13.91
N ASP A 123 13.54 -3.51 13.92
CA ASP A 123 14.12 -4.86 14.02
C ASP A 123 13.97 -5.47 15.41
N GLY A 124 13.58 -4.67 16.41
CA GLY A 124 13.28 -5.11 17.78
C GLY A 124 11.98 -5.89 17.94
N HIS A 125 11.09 -5.85 16.93
CA HIS A 125 9.73 -6.40 17.02
C HIS A 125 9.64 -7.82 16.48
N GLU A 126 9.33 -8.78 17.36
CA GLU A 126 9.26 -10.19 17.00
C GLU A 126 8.19 -10.50 15.94
N VAL A 127 7.08 -9.76 15.93
CA VAL A 127 6.00 -9.90 14.94
C VAL A 127 6.49 -9.75 13.51
N LEU A 128 7.50 -8.90 13.28
CA LEU A 128 8.10 -8.67 11.96
C LEU A 128 9.12 -9.75 11.55
N ARG A 129 9.49 -10.65 12.46
CA ARG A 129 10.36 -11.81 12.16
C ARG A 129 9.58 -13.06 11.77
N GLN A 130 8.25 -12.96 11.75
CA GLN A 130 7.41 -14.06 11.30
C GLN A 130 7.41 -14.13 9.78
N ARG A 131 7.77 -15.28 9.21
CA ARG A 131 7.67 -15.50 7.76
C ARG A 131 6.20 -15.61 7.35
N ARG A 132 5.74 -14.71 6.49
CA ARG A 132 4.33 -14.55 6.11
C ARG A 132 4.15 -14.66 4.59
N HIS A 133 4.57 -15.80 4.01
CA HIS A 133 4.45 -16.08 2.56
C HIS A 133 5.05 -14.98 1.67
N PRO A 134 6.28 -14.51 1.93
CA PRO A 134 6.86 -13.37 1.26
C PRO A 134 6.88 -13.55 -0.26
N GLU A 135 6.60 -12.45 -0.96
CA GLU A 135 6.58 -12.41 -2.42
C GLU A 135 7.97 -12.81 -2.97
N LYS A 136 7.95 -13.75 -3.94
CA LYS A 136 9.16 -14.44 -4.41
C LYS A 136 10.18 -13.49 -5.03
N ASP A 137 9.73 -12.51 -5.84
CA ASP A 137 10.65 -11.61 -6.54
C ASP A 137 11.29 -10.60 -5.58
N CYS A 138 10.62 -10.27 -4.46
CA CYS A 138 11.22 -9.52 -3.35
C CYS A 138 12.38 -10.32 -2.72
N ILE A 139 12.16 -11.58 -2.39
CA ILE A 139 13.19 -12.45 -1.81
C ILE A 139 14.37 -12.62 -2.79
N THR A 140 14.10 -13.03 -4.04
CA THR A 140 15.17 -13.33 -5.00
C THR A 140 15.95 -12.08 -5.41
N GLY A 141 15.28 -10.93 -5.52
CA GLY A 141 15.93 -9.66 -5.82
C GLY A 141 16.92 -9.24 -4.73
N LEU A 142 16.47 -9.26 -3.48
CA LEU A 142 17.31 -8.89 -2.33
C LEU A 142 18.41 -9.91 -2.05
N ALA A 143 18.12 -11.20 -2.18
CA ALA A 143 19.10 -12.28 -2.02
C ALA A 143 20.19 -12.28 -3.09
N SER A 144 20.02 -11.55 -4.19
CA SER A 144 21.09 -11.33 -5.17
C SER A 144 22.28 -10.55 -4.58
N GLY A 145 22.03 -9.73 -3.55
CA GLY A 145 23.02 -8.84 -2.95
C GLY A 145 23.40 -7.66 -3.84
N GLU A 146 22.69 -7.45 -4.94
CA GLU A 146 22.87 -6.29 -5.82
C GLU A 146 21.84 -5.21 -5.50
N MET A 147 22.30 -3.98 -5.38
CA MET A 147 21.40 -2.83 -5.32
C MET A 147 20.94 -2.49 -6.74
N GLY A 148 19.70 -2.86 -7.05
CA GLY A 148 19.07 -2.50 -8.32
C GLY A 148 18.93 -0.98 -8.49
N THR A 149 19.04 -0.53 -9.72
CA THR A 149 18.87 0.88 -10.09
C THR A 149 17.87 1.01 -11.23
N SER A 150 17.37 2.23 -11.49
CA SER A 150 16.47 2.47 -12.62
C SER A 150 17.05 2.07 -13.99
N PHE A 151 18.38 2.07 -14.13
CA PHE A 151 19.08 1.68 -15.36
C PHE A 151 19.46 0.19 -15.40
N ARG A 152 19.65 -0.41 -14.24
CA ARG A 152 19.99 -1.82 -14.06
C ARG A 152 19.19 -2.39 -12.90
N PRO A 153 17.91 -2.62 -13.10
CA PRO A 153 17.07 -3.20 -12.06
C PRO A 153 17.42 -4.68 -11.85
N VAL A 154 17.19 -5.18 -10.64
CA VAL A 154 17.17 -6.63 -10.40
C VAL A 154 15.87 -7.22 -10.93
N ASN A 155 15.87 -8.51 -11.24
CA ASN A 155 14.70 -9.23 -11.77
C ASN A 155 14.00 -8.46 -12.91
N PRO A 156 14.64 -8.24 -14.07
CA PRO A 156 14.15 -7.32 -15.10
C PRO A 156 12.75 -7.68 -15.65
N GLU A 157 12.35 -8.94 -15.56
CA GLU A 157 11.03 -9.41 -16.04
C GLU A 157 9.98 -9.52 -14.94
N ALA A 158 10.34 -9.29 -13.67
CA ALA A 158 9.41 -9.37 -12.55
C ALA A 158 8.40 -8.24 -12.58
N LYS A 159 7.12 -8.59 -12.55
CA LYS A 159 5.98 -7.66 -12.52
C LYS A 159 4.90 -8.04 -11.51
N GLY A 160 5.29 -8.83 -10.51
CA GLY A 160 4.45 -9.16 -9.38
C GLY A 160 4.06 -7.95 -8.52
N VAL A 161 3.25 -8.19 -7.51
CA VAL A 161 2.69 -7.14 -6.64
C VAL A 161 3.70 -6.52 -5.67
N GLY A 162 4.88 -7.14 -5.50
CA GLY A 162 5.85 -6.79 -4.46
C GLY A 162 6.37 -5.35 -4.47
N THR A 163 6.18 -4.60 -5.55
CA THR A 163 6.52 -3.18 -5.61
C THR A 163 5.39 -2.29 -5.14
N VAL A 164 4.18 -2.49 -5.68
CA VAL A 164 3.03 -1.63 -5.41
C VAL A 164 2.55 -1.76 -3.97
N MET A 165 2.62 -2.97 -3.39
CA MET A 165 2.17 -3.26 -2.03
C MET A 165 2.86 -2.42 -0.94
N ARG A 166 4.11 -2.02 -1.17
CA ARG A 166 4.96 -1.30 -0.20
C ARG A 166 5.19 0.17 -0.56
N SER A 167 4.54 0.70 -1.60
CA SER A 167 4.89 2.01 -2.13
C SER A 167 4.06 3.19 -1.59
N ALA A 168 2.99 2.96 -0.83
CA ALA A 168 2.22 4.02 -0.18
C ALA A 168 3.07 5.03 0.61
N PRO A 169 4.13 4.64 1.37
CA PRO A 169 4.90 5.56 2.19
C PRO A 169 5.56 6.71 1.43
N PHE A 170 5.92 6.53 0.15
CA PHE A 170 6.49 7.62 -0.65
C PHE A 170 5.50 8.78 -0.84
N GLY A 171 4.21 8.47 -0.96
CA GLY A 171 3.15 9.46 -1.07
C GLY A 171 2.84 10.21 0.23
N LEU A 172 3.29 9.68 1.37
CA LEU A 172 3.07 10.28 2.69
C LEU A 172 4.07 11.38 3.05
N VAL A 173 5.17 11.52 2.28
CA VAL A 173 6.18 12.56 2.50
C VAL A 173 5.65 13.89 1.97
N PRO A 174 5.43 14.91 2.85
CA PRO A 174 4.89 16.19 2.42
C PRO A 174 5.96 17.08 1.75
N HIS A 175 5.51 18.12 1.07
CA HIS A 175 6.36 19.20 0.55
C HIS A 175 7.41 18.78 -0.49
N ILE A 176 7.25 17.62 -1.12
CA ILE A 176 8.03 17.22 -2.28
C ILE A 176 7.19 17.30 -3.55
N ALA A 177 7.84 17.54 -4.68
CA ALA A 177 7.14 17.64 -5.97
C ALA A 177 6.60 16.26 -6.42
N SER A 178 5.46 16.25 -7.10
CA SER A 178 4.80 15.01 -7.56
C SER A 178 5.71 14.14 -8.43
N ASP A 179 6.52 14.74 -9.30
CA ASP A 179 7.51 14.02 -10.12
C ASP A 179 8.59 13.35 -9.28
N ALA A 180 9.00 13.98 -8.15
CA ALA A 180 9.93 13.38 -7.21
C ALA A 180 9.29 12.20 -6.45
N VAL A 181 8.02 12.28 -6.05
CA VAL A 181 7.28 11.15 -5.44
C VAL A 181 7.26 9.96 -6.38
N TYR A 182 6.85 10.18 -7.62
CA TYR A 182 6.82 9.14 -8.65
C TYR A 182 8.21 8.51 -8.85
N LYS A 183 9.22 9.37 -9.03
CA LYS A 183 10.59 8.92 -9.29
C LYS A 183 11.16 8.10 -8.15
N LEU A 184 11.04 8.57 -6.91
CA LEU A 184 11.54 7.87 -5.72
C LEU A 184 10.92 6.47 -5.61
N SER A 185 9.61 6.35 -5.78
CA SER A 185 8.91 5.08 -5.70
C SER A 185 9.26 4.14 -6.86
N SER A 186 9.28 4.64 -8.09
CA SER A 186 9.65 3.86 -9.27
C SER A 186 11.11 3.40 -9.25
N ASP A 187 12.03 4.22 -8.72
CA ASP A 187 13.43 3.84 -8.54
C ASP A 187 13.59 2.78 -7.43
N ALA A 188 12.89 2.93 -6.31
CA ALA A 188 12.87 1.96 -5.21
C ALA A 188 12.31 0.58 -5.64
N ALA A 189 11.37 0.56 -6.57
CA ALA A 189 10.86 -0.69 -7.14
C ALA A 189 11.96 -1.50 -7.83
N SER A 190 12.97 -0.84 -8.43
CA SER A 190 14.11 -1.46 -9.09
C SER A 190 14.99 -2.31 -8.16
N LEU A 191 14.86 -2.13 -6.85
CA LEU A 191 15.55 -2.95 -5.83
C LEU A 191 15.12 -4.42 -5.83
N THR A 192 13.95 -4.73 -6.42
CA THR A 192 13.39 -6.09 -6.44
C THR A 192 12.76 -6.47 -7.78
N HIS A 193 12.21 -5.51 -8.53
CA HIS A 193 11.46 -5.74 -9.77
C HIS A 193 11.91 -4.78 -10.86
N GLY A 194 12.16 -5.31 -12.05
CA GLY A 194 12.64 -4.52 -13.18
C GLY A 194 11.60 -4.18 -14.22
N HIS A 195 10.51 -4.94 -14.32
CA HIS A 195 9.53 -4.73 -15.38
C HIS A 195 8.89 -3.32 -15.30
N PRO A 196 8.78 -2.58 -16.43
CA PRO A 196 8.23 -1.23 -16.43
C PRO A 196 6.86 -1.11 -15.76
N SER A 197 5.95 -2.04 -16.03
CA SER A 197 4.61 -2.04 -15.43
C SER A 197 4.66 -2.06 -13.89
N ALA A 198 5.47 -2.93 -13.27
CA ALA A 198 5.58 -3.01 -11.82
C ALA A 198 6.17 -1.72 -11.21
N ARG A 199 7.20 -1.16 -11.85
CA ARG A 199 7.85 0.08 -11.41
C ARG A 199 6.93 1.29 -11.54
N GLN A 200 6.24 1.40 -12.66
CA GLN A 200 5.30 2.47 -12.90
C GLN A 200 4.05 2.36 -12.00
N SER A 201 3.55 1.15 -11.75
CA SER A 201 2.44 0.94 -10.82
C SER A 201 2.78 1.43 -9.41
N ALA A 202 4.00 1.17 -8.92
CA ALA A 202 4.48 1.68 -7.64
C ALA A 202 4.50 3.22 -7.62
N GLY A 203 5.08 3.84 -8.66
CA GLY A 203 5.15 5.30 -8.79
C GLY A 203 3.76 5.96 -8.86
N ILE A 204 2.86 5.41 -9.66
CA ILE A 204 1.48 5.90 -9.84
C ILE A 204 0.67 5.73 -8.54
N PHE A 205 0.82 4.61 -7.84
CA PHE A 205 0.16 4.44 -6.55
C PHE A 205 0.66 5.45 -5.50
N SER A 206 1.96 5.69 -5.44
CA SER A 206 2.53 6.73 -4.57
C SER A 206 2.00 8.12 -4.90
N LEU A 207 1.84 8.45 -6.18
CA LEU A 207 1.21 9.71 -6.61
C LEU A 207 -0.25 9.82 -6.17
N LEU A 208 -1.02 8.72 -6.27
CA LEU A 208 -2.40 8.70 -5.78
C LEU A 208 -2.45 9.03 -4.29
N ILE A 209 -1.64 8.34 -3.47
CA ILE A 209 -1.55 8.62 -2.04
C ILE A 209 -1.15 10.08 -1.79
N HIS A 210 -0.15 10.59 -2.50
CA HIS A 210 0.33 11.96 -2.34
C HIS A 210 -0.76 13.02 -2.63
N ARG A 211 -1.55 12.83 -3.69
CA ARG A 211 -2.68 13.71 -4.01
C ARG A 211 -3.76 13.68 -2.93
N LEU A 212 -4.10 12.48 -2.45
CA LEU A 212 -5.10 12.32 -1.39
C LEU A 212 -4.65 13.00 -0.08
N VAL A 213 -3.39 12.81 0.31
CA VAL A 213 -2.81 13.45 1.51
C VAL A 213 -2.76 14.97 1.34
N SER A 214 -2.57 15.46 0.12
CA SER A 214 -2.61 16.88 -0.23
C SER A 214 -4.03 17.47 -0.30
N GLY A 215 -5.07 16.63 -0.10
CA GLY A 215 -6.47 17.09 -0.01
C GLY A 215 -7.27 16.97 -1.31
N ALA A 216 -6.75 16.30 -2.33
CA ALA A 216 -7.52 16.04 -3.55
C ALA A 216 -8.73 15.13 -3.27
N ALA A 217 -9.82 15.32 -4.00
CA ALA A 217 -10.95 14.40 -3.97
C ALA A 217 -10.56 13.07 -4.62
N LEU A 218 -11.16 11.96 -4.15
CA LEU A 218 -10.82 10.62 -4.61
C LEU A 218 -10.96 10.45 -6.13
N ALA A 219 -12.09 10.90 -6.69
CA ALA A 219 -12.35 10.78 -8.12
C ALA A 219 -11.37 11.60 -8.97
N ASP A 220 -11.04 12.83 -8.53
CA ASP A 220 -10.10 13.70 -9.22
C ASP A 220 -8.68 13.10 -9.17
N ALA A 221 -8.22 12.68 -7.99
CA ALA A 221 -6.93 12.03 -7.82
C ALA A 221 -6.79 10.77 -8.69
N ALA A 222 -7.84 9.94 -8.76
CA ALA A 222 -7.87 8.73 -9.57
C ALA A 222 -7.79 9.06 -11.08
N ALA A 223 -8.55 10.05 -11.54
CA ALA A 223 -8.52 10.48 -12.93
C ALA A 223 -7.16 11.05 -13.34
N GLU A 224 -6.58 11.90 -12.48
CA GLU A 224 -5.29 12.52 -12.72
C GLU A 224 -4.15 11.50 -12.78
N VAL A 225 -4.07 10.54 -11.82
CA VAL A 225 -2.99 9.52 -11.86
C VAL A 225 -3.15 8.57 -13.06
N THR A 226 -4.38 8.34 -13.51
CA THR A 226 -4.63 7.56 -14.73
C THR A 226 -4.12 8.31 -15.97
N ALA A 227 -4.35 9.63 -16.03
CA ALA A 227 -3.79 10.47 -17.10
C ALA A 227 -2.26 10.51 -17.05
N ASP A 228 -1.67 10.65 -15.85
CA ASP A 228 -0.21 10.62 -15.66
C ASP A 228 0.40 9.31 -16.16
N ALA A 229 -0.22 8.17 -15.82
CA ALA A 229 0.25 6.86 -16.29
C ALA A 229 0.32 6.78 -17.83
N GLY A 230 -0.64 7.41 -18.51
CA GLY A 230 -0.64 7.51 -19.98
C GLY A 230 0.35 8.51 -20.56
N ALA A 231 0.81 9.47 -19.76
CA ALA A 231 1.73 10.55 -20.18
C ALA A 231 3.20 10.22 -19.90
N LEU A 232 3.52 9.09 -19.26
CA LEU A 232 4.90 8.67 -19.02
C LEU A 232 5.64 8.46 -20.34
N PRO A 233 6.95 8.83 -20.43
CA PRO A 233 7.74 8.69 -21.66
C PRO A 233 7.75 7.28 -22.23
N ASP A 234 7.84 6.26 -21.35
CA ASP A 234 7.84 4.84 -21.70
C ASP A 234 6.65 4.15 -21.01
N ALA A 235 5.44 4.73 -21.19
CA ALA A 235 4.24 4.24 -20.53
C ALA A 235 3.98 2.76 -20.80
N ALA A 236 3.85 1.96 -19.75
CA ALA A 236 3.41 0.58 -19.82
C ALA A 236 1.92 0.55 -20.22
N PRO A 237 1.58 0.04 -21.41
CA PRO A 237 0.20 0.09 -21.90
C PRO A 237 -0.76 -0.66 -21.00
N GLU A 238 -0.33 -1.79 -20.42
CA GLU A 238 -1.13 -2.60 -19.52
C GLU A 238 -1.54 -1.83 -18.25
N LEU A 239 -0.67 -1.02 -17.66
CA LEU A 239 -1.02 -0.19 -16.50
C LEU A 239 -2.11 0.82 -16.86
N ARG A 240 -1.92 1.58 -17.94
CA ARG A 240 -2.90 2.56 -18.39
C ARG A 240 -4.25 1.92 -18.68
N GLU A 241 -4.26 0.83 -19.44
CA GLU A 241 -5.48 0.11 -19.82
C GLU A 241 -6.27 -0.39 -18.60
N ARG A 242 -5.58 -0.92 -17.59
CA ARG A 242 -6.20 -1.40 -16.35
C ARG A 242 -6.78 -0.25 -15.51
N LEU A 243 -6.07 0.87 -15.37
CA LEU A 243 -6.57 2.04 -14.64
C LEU A 243 -7.78 2.68 -15.34
N GLU A 244 -7.72 2.87 -16.67
CA GLU A 244 -8.85 3.34 -17.45
C GLU A 244 -10.08 2.41 -17.33
N ALA A 245 -9.83 1.10 -17.30
CA ALA A 245 -10.89 0.12 -17.10
C ALA A 245 -11.50 0.21 -15.70
N ALA A 246 -10.69 0.42 -14.65
CA ALA A 246 -11.16 0.59 -13.27
C ALA A 246 -12.09 1.81 -13.16
N LEU A 247 -11.68 2.96 -13.74
CA LEU A 247 -12.52 4.18 -13.77
C LEU A 247 -13.85 3.92 -14.49
N ARG A 248 -13.82 3.29 -15.68
CA ARG A 248 -15.03 3.01 -16.44
C ARG A 248 -16.00 2.07 -15.73
N LEU A 249 -15.46 1.03 -15.03
CA LEU A 249 -16.30 0.08 -14.28
C LEU A 249 -16.91 0.73 -13.05
N ALA A 250 -16.16 1.61 -12.38
CA ALA A 250 -16.66 2.32 -11.21
C ALA A 250 -17.75 3.35 -11.57
N ASP A 251 -17.63 4.02 -12.73
CA ASP A 251 -18.63 4.98 -13.21
C ASP A 251 -19.94 4.29 -13.61
N LYS A 252 -19.88 3.08 -14.16
CA LYS A 252 -21.04 2.25 -14.48
C LYS A 252 -21.59 1.59 -13.22
N ARG A 253 -22.26 2.33 -12.35
CA ARG A 253 -22.96 1.80 -11.18
C ARG A 253 -23.98 0.69 -11.51
N GLU A 254 -24.27 0.46 -12.76
CA GLU A 254 -25.00 -0.70 -13.25
C GLU A 254 -24.01 -1.84 -13.49
N ALA A 255 -24.23 -2.98 -12.82
CA ALA A 255 -23.54 -4.22 -13.10
C ALA A 255 -23.78 -4.62 -14.56
N GLY A 256 -22.91 -4.16 -15.45
CA GLY A 256 -22.83 -4.69 -16.81
C GLY A 256 -22.48 -6.18 -16.75
N PRO A 257 -22.65 -6.94 -17.84
CA PRO A 257 -22.39 -8.38 -17.88
C PRO A 257 -20.89 -8.71 -17.68
N GLU A 258 -20.01 -7.71 -17.71
CA GLU A 258 -18.57 -7.87 -17.54
C GLU A 258 -18.22 -8.02 -16.06
N ARG A 259 -17.63 -9.15 -15.74
CA ARG A 259 -17.08 -9.36 -14.39
C ARG A 259 -15.76 -8.57 -14.24
N PRO A 260 -15.53 -7.87 -13.12
CA PRO A 260 -14.29 -7.12 -12.91
C PRO A 260 -13.02 -7.94 -13.21
N VAL A 261 -12.98 -9.22 -12.81
CA VAL A 261 -11.86 -10.13 -13.09
C VAL A 261 -11.52 -10.25 -14.59
N GLN A 262 -12.53 -10.23 -15.48
CA GLN A 262 -12.30 -10.35 -16.93
C GLN A 262 -11.64 -9.11 -17.52
N VAL A 263 -11.87 -7.95 -16.88
CA VAL A 263 -11.45 -6.65 -17.40
C VAL A 263 -10.20 -6.13 -16.68
N LEU A 264 -10.14 -6.30 -15.35
CA LEU A 264 -9.05 -5.80 -14.51
C LEU A 264 -7.90 -6.82 -14.34
N GLY A 265 -8.12 -8.08 -14.70
CA GLY A 265 -7.18 -9.17 -14.48
C GLY A 265 -7.43 -9.90 -13.16
N GLU A 266 -6.55 -10.86 -12.86
CA GLU A 266 -6.69 -11.72 -11.67
C GLU A 266 -6.18 -11.05 -10.38
N GLY A 267 -5.55 -9.88 -10.46
CA GLY A 267 -5.01 -9.16 -9.31
C GLY A 267 -3.69 -9.74 -8.78
N ARG A 268 -2.91 -10.42 -9.64
CA ARG A 268 -1.60 -11.00 -9.29
C ARG A 268 -0.42 -10.18 -9.78
N LEU A 269 -0.65 -9.27 -10.70
CA LEU A 269 0.34 -8.34 -11.23
C LEU A 269 0.15 -6.96 -10.60
N ALA A 270 1.20 -6.16 -10.55
CA ALA A 270 1.17 -4.85 -9.89
C ALA A 270 0.09 -3.92 -10.45
N GLU A 271 -0.03 -3.85 -11.78
CA GLU A 271 -1.06 -3.05 -12.47
C GLU A 271 -2.48 -3.57 -12.25
N GLU A 272 -2.63 -4.89 -12.15
CA GLU A 272 -3.93 -5.51 -11.89
C GLU A 272 -4.40 -5.24 -10.46
N ALA A 273 -3.53 -5.47 -9.46
CA ALA A 273 -3.85 -5.23 -8.06
C ALA A 273 -4.19 -3.77 -7.79
N LEU A 274 -3.43 -2.82 -8.38
CA LEU A 274 -3.71 -1.39 -8.28
C LEU A 274 -5.07 -1.04 -8.89
N ALA A 275 -5.39 -1.55 -10.08
CA ALA A 275 -6.65 -1.29 -10.76
C ALA A 275 -7.85 -1.86 -10.00
N VAL A 276 -7.72 -3.06 -9.42
CA VAL A 276 -8.78 -3.68 -8.61
C VAL A 276 -9.02 -2.88 -7.33
N ALA A 277 -7.96 -2.48 -6.62
CA ALA A 277 -8.09 -1.64 -5.43
C ALA A 277 -8.75 -0.30 -5.76
N LEU A 278 -8.32 0.35 -6.85
CA LEU A 278 -8.92 1.61 -7.31
C LEU A 278 -10.40 1.44 -7.66
N TYR A 279 -10.75 0.38 -8.39
CA TYR A 279 -12.14 0.04 -8.69
C TYR A 279 -12.95 -0.15 -7.40
N ALA A 280 -12.43 -0.89 -6.42
CA ALA A 280 -13.14 -1.17 -5.18
C ALA A 280 -13.46 0.11 -4.41
N VAL A 281 -12.48 1.00 -4.24
CA VAL A 281 -12.67 2.26 -3.49
C VAL A 281 -13.58 3.25 -4.23
N LEU A 282 -13.54 3.30 -5.56
CA LEU A 282 -14.40 4.19 -6.35
C LEU A 282 -15.85 3.68 -6.41
N SER A 283 -16.04 2.35 -6.56
CA SER A 283 -17.36 1.75 -6.68
C SER A 283 -18.19 1.81 -5.39
N THR A 284 -17.52 1.88 -4.25
CA THR A 284 -18.15 1.94 -2.92
C THR A 284 -18.21 3.36 -2.36
N ALA A 285 -17.64 4.34 -3.08
CA ALA A 285 -17.70 5.73 -2.66
C ALA A 285 -19.17 6.23 -2.57
N PRO A 286 -19.50 7.06 -1.57
CA PRO A 286 -20.85 7.65 -1.47
C PRO A 286 -21.21 8.44 -2.72
N ALA A 287 -22.47 8.42 -3.10
CA ALA A 287 -22.94 9.21 -4.22
C ALA A 287 -22.81 10.72 -3.94
N GLU A 288 -22.77 11.51 -5.00
CA GLU A 288 -22.78 12.97 -4.88
C GLU A 288 -24.02 13.42 -4.10
N GLY A 289 -23.81 14.19 -3.02
CA GLY A 289 -24.87 14.66 -2.12
C GLY A 289 -25.27 13.68 -1.01
N GLU A 290 -24.74 12.47 -0.97
CA GLU A 290 -24.90 11.57 0.17
C GLU A 290 -23.95 11.96 1.32
N GLU A 291 -24.39 11.71 2.56
CA GLU A 291 -23.56 11.91 3.73
C GLU A 291 -22.36 10.95 3.71
N LYS A 292 -21.17 11.53 3.88
CA LYS A 292 -19.95 10.74 3.96
C LYS A 292 -19.94 9.91 5.26
N GLN A 293 -19.83 8.59 5.11
CA GLN A 293 -19.64 7.65 6.22
C GLN A 293 -18.29 6.94 6.03
N PRO A 294 -17.17 7.55 6.48
CA PRO A 294 -15.82 7.06 6.19
C PRO A 294 -15.57 5.62 6.62
N ASP A 295 -16.05 5.20 7.80
CA ASP A 295 -15.86 3.84 8.30
C ASP A 295 -16.65 2.81 7.49
N ARG A 296 -17.86 3.15 7.03
CA ARG A 296 -18.64 2.30 6.13
C ARG A 296 -17.97 2.17 4.77
N HIS A 297 -17.52 3.30 4.19
CA HIS A 297 -16.79 3.27 2.93
C HIS A 297 -15.54 2.39 3.02
N PHE A 298 -14.79 2.51 4.14
CA PHE A 298 -13.62 1.66 4.40
C PHE A 298 -13.99 0.17 4.41
N ARG A 299 -15.01 -0.22 5.18
CA ARG A 299 -15.47 -1.61 5.26
C ARG A 299 -15.89 -2.16 3.89
N ASP A 300 -16.75 -1.41 3.19
CA ASP A 300 -17.33 -1.85 1.93
C ASP A 300 -16.25 -1.98 0.83
N ALA A 301 -15.30 -1.03 0.77
CA ALA A 301 -14.21 -1.04 -0.21
C ALA A 301 -13.21 -2.18 0.05
N VAL A 302 -12.73 -2.32 1.28
CA VAL A 302 -11.79 -3.42 1.63
C VAL A 302 -12.45 -4.77 1.40
N ALA A 303 -13.73 -4.90 1.80
CA ALA A 303 -14.49 -6.12 1.57
C ALA A 303 -14.65 -6.45 0.07
N LEU A 304 -14.89 -5.46 -0.78
CA LEU A 304 -14.97 -5.64 -2.23
C LEU A 304 -13.59 -6.00 -2.82
N ALA A 305 -12.54 -5.33 -2.37
CA ALA A 305 -11.17 -5.55 -2.80
C ALA A 305 -10.71 -7.00 -2.57
N VAL A 306 -10.84 -7.52 -1.35
CA VAL A 306 -10.38 -8.88 -1.00
C VAL A 306 -11.21 -10.00 -1.65
N LYS A 307 -12.46 -9.72 -2.02
CA LYS A 307 -13.34 -10.70 -2.71
C LYS A 307 -12.95 -10.93 -4.17
N HIS A 308 -12.17 -10.06 -4.75
CA HIS A 308 -11.77 -10.21 -6.15
C HIS A 308 -10.97 -11.50 -6.36
N GLY A 309 -10.19 -11.92 -5.38
CA GLY A 309 -9.23 -13.02 -5.45
C GLY A 309 -7.85 -12.51 -5.89
N GLY A 310 -6.98 -13.39 -6.34
CA GLY A 310 -5.60 -13.06 -6.70
C GLY A 310 -4.73 -12.83 -5.46
N ALA A 311 -4.03 -11.73 -5.40
CA ALA A 311 -3.28 -11.30 -4.22
C ALA A 311 -4.19 -10.46 -3.31
N SER A 312 -5.11 -11.15 -2.62
CA SER A 312 -6.15 -10.48 -1.81
C SER A 312 -5.57 -9.63 -0.68
N GLY A 313 -4.47 -10.08 -0.05
CA GLY A 313 -3.71 -9.29 0.93
C GLY A 313 -3.28 -7.96 0.35
N THR A 314 -2.58 -7.98 -0.78
CA THR A 314 -2.13 -6.76 -1.48
C THR A 314 -3.30 -5.87 -1.88
N ILE A 315 -4.33 -6.40 -2.54
CA ILE A 315 -5.47 -5.61 -3.02
C ILE A 315 -6.20 -4.94 -1.86
N GLY A 316 -6.40 -5.68 -0.77
CA GLY A 316 -6.96 -5.16 0.48
C GLY A 316 -6.09 -4.07 1.10
N SER A 317 -4.76 -4.29 1.15
CA SER A 317 -3.79 -3.32 1.65
C SER A 317 -3.84 -2.01 0.86
N LEU A 318 -3.82 -2.07 -0.48
CA LEU A 318 -3.90 -0.89 -1.33
C LEU A 318 -5.20 -0.11 -1.10
N ALA A 319 -6.35 -0.79 -1.02
CA ALA A 319 -7.63 -0.16 -0.74
C ALA A 319 -7.64 0.52 0.64
N GLY A 320 -7.10 -0.15 1.66
CA GLY A 320 -6.95 0.40 3.00
C GLY A 320 -6.01 1.61 3.06
N ASN A 321 -4.86 1.55 2.36
CA ASN A 321 -3.95 2.70 2.23
C ASN A 321 -4.64 3.92 1.59
N ILE A 322 -5.39 3.73 0.49
CA ILE A 322 -6.11 4.81 -0.21
C ILE A 322 -7.10 5.49 0.73
N LEU A 323 -7.94 4.70 1.41
CA LEU A 323 -8.99 5.27 2.25
C LEU A 323 -8.44 5.88 3.55
N GLY A 324 -7.41 5.27 4.14
CA GLY A 324 -6.71 5.85 5.27
C GLY A 324 -6.01 7.17 4.93
N ALA A 325 -5.40 7.27 3.75
CA ALA A 325 -4.81 8.52 3.25
C ALA A 325 -5.89 9.60 2.98
N LEU A 326 -7.06 9.19 2.48
CA LEU A 326 -8.18 10.09 2.18
C LEU A 326 -8.84 10.63 3.45
N TYR A 327 -9.22 9.75 4.37
CA TYR A 327 -10.06 10.07 5.52
C TYR A 327 -9.32 10.19 6.86
N GLY A 328 -8.04 9.82 6.90
CA GLY A 328 -7.29 9.73 8.15
C GLY A 328 -7.68 8.50 8.99
N GLU A 329 -7.21 8.46 10.22
CA GLU A 329 -7.40 7.33 11.12
C GLU A 329 -8.88 7.11 11.53
N ASP A 330 -9.69 8.17 11.52
CA ASP A 330 -11.09 8.13 11.96
C ASP A 330 -11.99 7.23 11.07
N CYS A 331 -11.53 6.85 9.86
CA CYS A 331 -12.25 5.91 9.02
C CYS A 331 -12.06 4.44 9.42
N LEU A 332 -11.10 4.15 10.29
CA LEU A 332 -10.74 2.78 10.63
C LEU A 332 -11.73 2.21 11.66
N PRO A 333 -12.38 1.07 11.37
CA PRO A 333 -13.33 0.47 12.28
C PRO A 333 -12.66 0.03 13.60
N ALA A 334 -13.11 0.56 14.73
CA ALA A 334 -12.52 0.26 16.04
C ALA A 334 -12.48 -1.26 16.38
N PRO A 335 -13.50 -2.08 16.04
CA PRO A 335 -13.39 -3.53 16.23
C PRO A 335 -12.30 -4.18 15.39
N TRP A 336 -12.05 -3.68 14.18
CA TRP A 336 -11.00 -4.21 13.30
C TRP A 336 -9.61 -3.86 13.83
N LEU A 337 -9.42 -2.61 14.30
CA LEU A 337 -8.16 -2.20 14.95
C LEU A 337 -7.87 -3.01 16.20
N ALA A 338 -8.90 -3.34 16.99
CA ALA A 338 -8.74 -4.15 18.19
C ALA A 338 -8.36 -5.61 17.88
N ALA A 339 -8.74 -6.12 16.70
CA ALA A 339 -8.39 -7.46 16.24
C ALA A 339 -7.03 -7.52 15.53
N LEU A 340 -6.48 -6.39 15.06
CA LEU A 340 -5.21 -6.34 14.33
C LEU A 340 -4.06 -6.81 15.22
N GLU A 341 -3.16 -7.62 14.65
CA GLU A 341 -1.91 -8.04 15.30
C GLU A 341 -0.98 -6.84 15.45
N ALA A 342 -0.47 -6.62 16.67
CA ALA A 342 0.56 -5.62 16.97
C ALA A 342 0.32 -4.22 16.35
N PRO A 343 -0.88 -3.61 16.49
CA PRO A 343 -1.15 -2.29 15.91
C PRO A 343 -0.20 -1.21 16.45
N GLU A 344 0.38 -1.40 17.63
CA GLU A 344 1.38 -0.51 18.23
C GLU A 344 2.68 -0.44 17.43
N VAL A 345 3.05 -1.50 16.70
CA VAL A 345 4.24 -1.50 15.84
C VAL A 345 3.97 -0.65 14.59
N VAL A 346 2.79 -0.79 13.98
CA VAL A 346 2.37 0.03 12.85
C VAL A 346 2.29 1.51 13.24
N ARG A 347 1.70 1.81 14.42
CA ARG A 347 1.64 3.16 14.98
C ARG A 347 3.02 3.73 15.24
N GLY A 348 3.91 2.95 15.84
CA GLY A 348 5.26 3.41 16.14
C GLY A 348 6.05 3.81 14.87
N MET A 349 5.87 3.09 13.75
CA MET A 349 6.46 3.48 12.46
C MET A 349 5.78 4.73 11.89
N ALA A 350 4.45 4.85 12.03
CA ALA A 350 3.72 6.07 11.64
C ALA A 350 4.22 7.29 12.43
N ASP A 351 4.38 7.17 13.75
CA ASP A 351 4.90 8.23 14.62
C ASP A 351 6.31 8.68 14.20
N GLN A 352 7.20 7.73 13.86
CA GLN A 352 8.53 8.06 13.37
C GLN A 352 8.47 8.85 12.06
N LEU A 353 7.61 8.45 11.12
CA LEU A 353 7.43 9.18 9.86
C LEU A 353 6.85 10.57 10.11
N VAL A 354 5.82 10.71 10.97
CA VAL A 354 5.28 12.01 11.37
C VAL A 354 6.38 12.91 11.92
N LYS A 355 7.17 12.39 12.87
CA LYS A 355 8.24 13.14 13.51
C LYS A 355 9.25 13.71 12.51
N VAL A 356 9.74 12.90 11.56
CA VAL A 356 10.77 13.36 10.62
C VAL A 356 10.21 14.25 9.51
N THR A 357 8.89 14.19 9.24
CA THR A 357 8.23 14.97 8.19
C THR A 357 7.65 16.28 8.68
N THR A 358 7.23 16.38 9.96
CA THR A 358 6.61 17.60 10.53
C THR A 358 7.53 18.34 11.47
N GLY A 359 8.58 17.70 12.00
CA GLY A 359 9.42 18.25 13.04
C GLY A 359 8.74 18.31 14.41
N GLU A 360 7.55 17.73 14.56
CA GLU A 360 6.81 17.61 15.81
C GLU A 360 7.18 16.29 16.49
N GLY A 361 7.89 16.39 17.62
CA GLY A 361 8.30 15.22 18.41
C GLY A 361 8.79 15.58 19.81
#